data_d95125a49a7910507a66ab459d688b16
#
_entry.id   d95125a49a7910507a66ab459d688b16
#
_cell.length_a   1.000
_cell.length_b   1.000
_cell.length_c   1.000
_cell.angle_alpha   90.00
_cell.angle_beta   90.00
_cell.angle_gamma   90.00
#
_symmetry.space_group_name_H-M   'P 1'
#
loop_
_entity.id
_entity.type
_entity.pdbx_description
1 polymer ?
#
loop_
_entity_poly.entity_id
_entity_poly.type
_entity_poly.pdbx_seq_one_letter_code
_entity_poly.pdbx_strand_id
1 'polypeptide(L)'
;MKQVNSLIRPISSQATRFILPVLFLLGCSSAAEQSQTAAVQAPTLPVVQVQTASMTTYQEFPATLEGKVNIDIRPQVEGYLEKIYVDEGAAVRKGQPLFRIDERSYREQLSNASASLLAAKANMDKAAIEVARLAPLVQNKVISEVQLKAAQSAYDAAKASVEQAKATVSTAQTNLSRTLITAPVNGYIGRLPYKPGSLVGRAEPQPLTTISDVRELYAYFSMSEVDFLQFTQQAPGRSMAEKIKRFPAVDLLLADNSPYSQKGRIEMVSGQFDKSMGAISFRAVFPNGQGLLRSGITGRVRIPQPHGQTVVVPQEATFERQDRVFVFAVADSNKVESRPIQIAGKSGNFYLIRQGVKPGERIVRDGLDRLHDGDVITPRLVTKDTNQLTSAL
;
A
#
# COMPACT_ATOMS: atom_id res chain seq x y z
N MET A 1 13.79 19.48 53.66
CA MET A 1 12.97 19.86 54.85
C MET A 1 12.17 18.67 55.26
N LYS A 2 12.39 18.26 56.50
CA LYS A 2 11.59 17.44 57.45
C LYS A 2 11.18 16.05 56.95
N GLN A 3 11.84 14.95 57.37
CA GLN A 3 11.84 14.34 58.73
C GLN A 3 10.41 14.13 59.23
N VAL A 4 10.00 12.95 59.70
CA VAL A 4 10.40 12.37 61.00
C VAL A 4 9.80 10.95 61.07
N ASN A 5 10.55 9.89 61.32
CA ASN A 5 10.69 9.20 62.62
C ASN A 5 9.41 8.52 63.07
N SER A 6 9.40 7.36 63.53
CA SER A 6 10.10 6.53 64.55
C SER A 6 9.02 5.74 65.26
N LEU A 7 9.16 4.62 65.81
CA LEU A 7 9.78 4.01 66.95
C LEU A 7 9.15 2.63 67.19
N ILE A 8 9.89 1.53 67.20
CA ILE A 8 10.54 0.96 68.39
C ILE A 8 9.62 0.30 69.42
N ARG A 9 9.76 -1.03 69.46
CA ARG A 9 10.11 -1.90 70.61
C ARG A 9 9.01 -2.51 71.49
N PRO A 10 9.43 -3.44 72.39
CA PRO A 10 9.33 -4.92 72.34
C PRO A 10 8.69 -5.44 73.66
N ILE A 11 8.98 -6.70 74.02
CA ILE A 11 8.95 -7.25 75.41
C ILE A 11 8.22 -8.59 75.42
N SER A 12 8.93 -9.68 75.45
CA SER A 12 9.46 -10.49 76.57
C SER A 12 8.34 -11.26 77.29
N SER A 13 8.50 -12.49 77.39
CA SER A 13 9.22 -13.37 78.30
C SER A 13 8.34 -14.25 79.14
N GLN A 14 8.87 -15.39 79.35
CA GLN A 14 8.80 -16.33 80.52
C GLN A 14 7.67 -17.36 80.51
N ALA A 15 7.99 -18.60 80.38
CA ALA A 15 8.61 -19.54 81.36
C ALA A 15 7.60 -20.15 82.30
N THR A 16 7.50 -21.42 82.32
CA THR A 16 7.74 -22.26 83.55
C THR A 16 7.03 -23.62 83.40
N ARG A 17 7.76 -24.69 83.22
CA ARG A 17 8.10 -25.74 84.16
C ARG A 17 7.04 -26.80 84.52
N PHE A 18 7.50 -28.07 84.50
CA PHE A 18 7.25 -29.27 85.27
C PHE A 18 6.04 -30.14 84.84
N ILE A 19 6.12 -31.50 84.66
CA ILE A 19 6.72 -32.60 85.40
C ILE A 19 6.57 -33.90 84.58
N LEU A 20 7.61 -34.71 84.52
CA LEU A 20 7.74 -36.14 84.22
C LEU A 20 7.02 -36.99 85.26
N PRO A 21 6.92 -38.31 85.20
CA PRO A 21 7.02 -39.38 84.21
C PRO A 21 5.84 -40.42 84.25
N VAL A 22 5.84 -41.45 83.35
CA VAL A 22 5.70 -42.88 83.72
C VAL A 22 5.71 -43.74 82.46
N LEU A 23 6.65 -44.54 82.40
CA LEU A 23 7.00 -45.81 81.81
C LEU A 23 5.79 -46.76 81.61
N PHE A 24 5.61 -47.28 80.35
CA PHE A 24 5.18 -48.67 80.18
C PHE A 24 5.78 -49.26 78.87
N LEU A 25 6.45 -50.33 79.03
CA LEU A 25 7.04 -51.21 78.05
C LEU A 25 6.01 -52.09 77.36
N LEU A 26 6.35 -52.56 76.20
CA LEU A 26 5.99 -53.79 75.47
C LEU A 26 5.15 -53.62 74.23
N GLY A 27 5.73 -54.08 73.08
CA GLY A 27 5.01 -54.46 71.88
C GLY A 27 5.83 -54.33 70.62
N CYS A 28 6.89 -55.18 70.41
CA CYS A 28 7.41 -55.43 69.09
C CYS A 28 6.31 -55.96 68.17
N SER A 29 6.01 -55.27 67.11
CA SER A 29 5.42 -55.86 65.93
C SER A 29 6.02 -55.14 64.74
N SER A 30 6.94 -55.85 64.08
CA SER A 30 7.59 -55.53 62.81
C SER A 30 6.48 -55.56 61.72
N ALA A 31 5.85 -54.44 61.44
CA ALA A 31 5.15 -54.26 60.19
C ALA A 31 6.19 -53.77 59.17
N ALA A 32 6.63 -54.67 58.32
CA ALA A 32 7.32 -54.33 57.12
C ALA A 32 6.38 -53.46 56.28
N GLU A 33 6.55 -52.14 56.36
CA GLU A 33 5.98 -51.22 55.34
C GLU A 33 6.62 -51.61 54.02
N GLN A 34 5.91 -52.44 53.25
CA GLN A 34 6.11 -52.49 51.81
C GLN A 34 5.78 -51.11 51.30
N SER A 35 6.85 -50.33 51.09
CA SER A 35 6.78 -49.19 50.18
C SER A 35 6.34 -49.70 48.80
N GLN A 36 5.04 -49.76 48.59
CA GLN A 36 4.49 -49.82 47.26
C GLN A 36 5.01 -48.55 46.56
N THR A 37 6.07 -48.69 45.80
CA THR A 37 6.45 -47.72 44.75
C THR A 37 5.22 -47.65 43.88
N ALA A 38 4.36 -46.62 44.12
CA ALA A 38 3.30 -46.29 43.21
C ALA A 38 3.96 -46.07 41.85
N ALA A 39 3.77 -47.02 40.95
CA ALA A 39 4.20 -46.85 39.57
C ALA A 39 3.57 -45.55 39.11
N VAL A 40 4.40 -44.52 38.97
CA VAL A 40 3.97 -43.23 38.40
C VAL A 40 3.38 -43.57 37.02
N GLN A 41 2.07 -43.59 36.94
CA GLN A 41 1.39 -43.87 35.67
C GLN A 41 1.84 -42.80 34.69
N ALA A 42 2.51 -43.23 33.62
CA ALA A 42 2.96 -42.32 32.57
C ALA A 42 1.79 -41.46 32.07
N PRO A 43 1.91 -40.15 32.08
CA PRO A 43 0.83 -39.26 31.67
C PRO A 43 0.39 -39.59 30.24
N THR A 44 -0.93 -39.67 30.01
CA THR A 44 -1.50 -39.86 28.68
C THR A 44 -1.56 -38.53 27.98
N LEU A 45 -0.75 -38.33 26.94
CA LEU A 45 -0.67 -37.06 26.22
C LEU A 45 -1.04 -37.20 24.74
N PRO A 46 -1.69 -36.20 24.17
CA PRO A 46 -2.02 -36.19 22.76
C PRO A 46 -0.76 -36.02 21.92
N VAL A 47 -0.57 -36.90 20.94
CA VAL A 47 0.54 -36.86 19.98
C VAL A 47 -0.01 -36.71 18.57
N VAL A 48 0.72 -35.98 17.73
CA VAL A 48 0.47 -35.87 16.30
C VAL A 48 1.62 -36.45 15.50
N GLN A 49 1.30 -37.00 14.35
CA GLN A 49 2.31 -37.50 13.43
C GLN A 49 2.73 -36.33 12.51
N VAL A 50 4.03 -36.11 12.40
CA VAL A 50 4.61 -35.10 11.51
C VAL A 50 4.33 -35.48 10.07
N GLN A 51 3.73 -34.58 9.32
CA GLN A 51 3.30 -34.77 7.93
C GLN A 51 4.05 -33.83 7.00
N THR A 52 4.01 -34.14 5.71
CA THR A 52 4.40 -33.21 4.66
C THR A 52 3.14 -32.63 4.02
N ALA A 53 3.17 -31.34 3.75
CA ALA A 53 2.11 -30.65 3.04
C ALA A 53 2.68 -29.58 2.09
N SER A 54 1.95 -29.30 1.02
CA SER A 54 2.23 -28.12 0.20
C SER A 54 1.59 -26.92 0.89
N MET A 55 2.40 -25.96 1.26
CA MET A 55 1.95 -24.77 1.99
C MET A 55 2.44 -23.51 1.30
N THR A 56 1.72 -22.40 1.50
CA THR A 56 2.13 -21.09 1.00
C THR A 56 2.48 -20.19 2.19
N THR A 57 3.69 -19.66 2.21
CA THR A 57 4.05 -18.59 3.12
C THR A 57 3.88 -17.25 2.41
N TYR A 58 3.82 -16.18 3.17
CA TYR A 58 3.69 -14.83 2.62
C TYR A 58 4.82 -13.95 3.12
N GLN A 59 5.45 -13.25 2.20
CA GLN A 59 6.36 -12.18 2.53
C GLN A 59 5.60 -10.86 2.43
N GLU A 60 5.64 -10.06 3.48
CA GLU A 60 4.87 -8.83 3.61
C GLU A 60 5.77 -7.60 3.44
N PHE A 61 5.35 -6.67 2.61
CA PHE A 61 6.06 -5.42 2.36
C PHE A 61 5.12 -4.25 2.63
N PRO A 62 5.52 -3.28 3.49
CA PRO A 62 4.78 -2.05 3.67
C PRO A 62 4.58 -1.35 2.32
N ALA A 63 3.37 -0.87 2.08
CA ALA A 63 3.00 -0.25 0.82
C ALA A 63 2.15 0.99 1.02
N THR A 64 2.34 1.98 0.14
CA THR A 64 1.45 3.13 -0.01
C THR A 64 0.60 2.92 -1.25
N LEU A 65 -0.71 3.14 -1.11
CA LEU A 65 -1.65 2.98 -2.20
C LEU A 65 -2.02 4.35 -2.77
N GLU A 66 -1.89 4.49 -4.07
CA GLU A 66 -2.23 5.71 -4.80
C GLU A 66 -3.20 5.40 -5.92
N GLY A 67 -4.06 6.36 -6.24
CA GLY A 67 -4.88 6.27 -7.45
C GLY A 67 -3.99 6.15 -8.69
N LYS A 68 -4.45 5.38 -9.69
CA LYS A 68 -3.73 5.22 -10.96
C LYS A 68 -3.36 6.56 -11.61
N VAL A 69 -4.21 7.56 -11.44
CA VAL A 69 -4.01 8.91 -11.94
C VAL A 69 -4.34 9.89 -10.83
N ASN A 70 -3.38 10.70 -10.43
CA ASN A 70 -3.57 11.84 -9.54
C ASN A 70 -3.19 13.11 -10.30
N ILE A 71 -4.11 14.04 -10.47
CA ILE A 71 -3.90 15.26 -11.22
C ILE A 71 -4.18 16.46 -10.34
N ASP A 72 -3.17 17.31 -10.19
CA ASP A 72 -3.32 18.60 -9.56
C ASP A 72 -4.02 19.57 -10.50
N ILE A 73 -5.15 20.10 -10.09
CA ILE A 73 -5.91 21.11 -10.84
C ILE A 73 -5.39 22.48 -10.44
N ARG A 74 -4.73 23.12 -11.40
CA ARG A 74 -4.15 24.46 -11.24
C ARG A 74 -4.77 25.43 -12.25
N PRO A 75 -5.01 26.70 -11.86
CA PRO A 75 -5.51 27.69 -12.77
C PRO A 75 -4.45 28.04 -13.83
N GLN A 76 -4.90 28.25 -15.06
CA GLN A 76 -4.01 28.68 -16.15
C GLN A 76 -4.07 30.20 -16.39
N VAL A 77 -5.01 30.88 -15.75
CA VAL A 77 -5.19 32.31 -15.76
C VAL A 77 -5.35 32.82 -14.33
N GLU A 78 -5.04 34.07 -14.08
CA GLU A 78 -5.12 34.71 -12.77
C GLU A 78 -6.46 35.43 -12.60
N GLY A 79 -6.99 35.41 -11.38
CA GLY A 79 -8.22 36.13 -11.06
C GLY A 79 -8.88 35.65 -9.79
N TYR A 80 -9.97 36.29 -9.40
CA TYR A 80 -10.71 35.87 -8.22
C TYR A 80 -11.58 34.65 -8.53
N LEU A 81 -11.56 33.68 -7.60
CA LEU A 81 -12.42 32.50 -7.68
C LEU A 81 -13.88 32.94 -7.45
N GLU A 82 -14.68 32.90 -8.51
CA GLU A 82 -16.10 33.36 -8.47
C GLU A 82 -16.99 32.24 -7.89
N LYS A 83 -16.80 31.01 -8.37
CA LYS A 83 -17.68 29.89 -8.02
C LYS A 83 -16.94 28.55 -7.99
N ILE A 84 -17.35 27.72 -7.05
CA ILE A 84 -16.96 26.30 -6.92
C ILE A 84 -18.21 25.48 -7.19
N TYR A 85 -18.13 24.50 -8.10
CA TYR A 85 -19.26 23.66 -8.54
C TYR A 85 -19.28 22.29 -7.91
N VAL A 86 -18.26 21.95 -7.10
CA VAL A 86 -18.06 20.63 -6.53
C VAL A 86 -17.69 20.73 -5.06
N ASP A 87 -17.97 19.67 -4.31
CA ASP A 87 -17.56 19.55 -2.92
C ASP A 87 -16.35 18.60 -2.76
N GLU A 88 -15.68 18.69 -1.61
CA GLU A 88 -14.61 17.79 -1.25
C GLU A 88 -15.10 16.33 -1.20
N GLY A 89 -14.34 15.41 -1.77
CA GLY A 89 -14.70 14.00 -1.85
C GLY A 89 -15.75 13.65 -2.90
N ALA A 90 -16.31 14.62 -3.62
CA ALA A 90 -17.31 14.37 -4.66
C ALA A 90 -16.72 13.59 -5.84
N ALA A 91 -17.52 12.70 -6.42
CA ALA A 91 -17.18 12.04 -7.67
C ALA A 91 -17.45 12.98 -8.84
N VAL A 92 -16.50 13.10 -9.77
CA VAL A 92 -16.59 13.94 -10.96
C VAL A 92 -16.33 13.17 -12.24
N ARG A 93 -16.91 13.65 -13.34
CA ARG A 93 -16.70 13.12 -14.69
C ARG A 93 -15.81 14.04 -15.51
N LYS A 94 -15.06 13.49 -16.44
CA LYS A 94 -14.28 14.26 -17.41
C LYS A 94 -15.16 15.31 -18.10
N GLY A 95 -14.68 16.57 -18.15
CA GLY A 95 -15.40 17.71 -18.71
C GLY A 95 -16.38 18.40 -17.75
N GLN A 96 -16.64 17.85 -16.57
CA GLN A 96 -17.51 18.48 -15.56
C GLN A 96 -16.90 19.78 -15.05
N PRO A 97 -17.66 20.89 -14.99
CA PRO A 97 -17.20 22.13 -14.39
C PRO A 97 -16.83 21.96 -12.91
N LEU A 98 -15.68 22.50 -12.53
CA LEU A 98 -15.16 22.45 -11.16
C LEU A 98 -15.13 23.82 -10.51
N PHE A 99 -14.51 24.79 -11.22
CA PHE A 99 -14.28 26.13 -10.72
C PHE A 99 -14.56 27.15 -11.82
N ARG A 100 -14.98 28.36 -11.41
CA ARG A 100 -15.06 29.54 -12.28
C ARG A 100 -14.23 30.65 -11.66
N ILE A 101 -13.32 31.19 -12.45
CA ILE A 101 -12.60 32.42 -12.17
C ILE A 101 -13.41 33.59 -12.77
N ASP A 102 -13.39 34.77 -12.17
CA ASP A 102 -14.06 35.98 -12.69
C ASP A 102 -13.64 36.24 -14.14
N GLU A 103 -14.62 36.12 -15.03
CA GLU A 103 -14.41 36.20 -16.47
C GLU A 103 -14.57 37.58 -17.05
N ARG A 104 -14.98 38.59 -16.26
CA ARG A 104 -15.36 39.94 -16.77
C ARG A 104 -14.22 40.58 -17.53
N SER A 105 -13.03 40.67 -16.97
CA SER A 105 -11.86 41.25 -17.61
C SER A 105 -11.44 40.50 -18.88
N TYR A 106 -11.56 39.19 -18.90
CA TYR A 106 -11.22 38.34 -20.07
C TYR A 106 -12.25 38.50 -21.19
N ARG A 107 -13.52 38.69 -20.85
CA ARG A 107 -14.60 38.98 -21.82
C ARG A 107 -14.39 40.33 -22.46
N GLU A 108 -14.00 41.34 -21.70
CA GLU A 108 -13.65 42.67 -22.21
C GLU A 108 -12.44 42.63 -23.14
N GLN A 109 -11.38 41.87 -22.76
CA GLN A 109 -10.22 41.66 -23.62
C GLN A 109 -10.60 41.01 -24.95
N LEU A 110 -11.48 40.01 -24.95
CA LEU A 110 -11.97 39.36 -26.16
C LEU A 110 -12.78 40.36 -27.01
N SER A 111 -13.64 41.20 -26.41
CA SER A 111 -14.41 42.21 -27.10
C SER A 111 -13.51 43.23 -27.78
N ASN A 112 -12.48 43.71 -27.07
CA ASN A 112 -11.52 44.67 -27.62
C ASN A 112 -10.69 44.05 -28.76
N ALA A 113 -10.23 42.80 -28.62
CA ALA A 113 -9.53 42.11 -29.69
C ALA A 113 -10.41 41.90 -30.93
N SER A 114 -11.70 41.60 -30.71
CA SER A 114 -12.68 41.42 -31.80
C SER A 114 -12.95 42.71 -32.53
N ALA A 115 -13.06 43.83 -31.81
CA ALA A 115 -13.20 45.17 -32.43
C ALA A 115 -11.95 45.52 -33.25
N SER A 116 -10.76 45.24 -32.76
CA SER A 116 -9.49 45.44 -33.48
C SER A 116 -9.40 44.62 -34.78
N LEU A 117 -9.90 43.38 -34.73
CA LEU A 117 -9.99 42.51 -35.92
C LEU A 117 -10.95 43.10 -36.96
N LEU A 118 -12.10 43.64 -36.50
CA LEU A 118 -13.06 44.29 -37.42
C LEU A 118 -12.43 45.51 -38.10
N ALA A 119 -11.71 46.35 -37.36
CA ALA A 119 -10.98 47.50 -37.90
C ALA A 119 -9.90 47.09 -38.91
N ALA A 120 -9.13 46.04 -38.61
CA ALA A 120 -8.13 45.50 -39.51
C ALA A 120 -8.75 44.97 -40.83
N LYS A 121 -9.89 44.28 -40.74
CA LYS A 121 -10.66 43.82 -41.92
C LYS A 121 -11.14 45.01 -42.78
N ALA A 122 -11.71 46.06 -42.16
CA ALA A 122 -12.13 47.24 -42.90
C ALA A 122 -10.96 47.91 -43.64
N ASN A 123 -9.77 47.96 -43.02
CA ASN A 123 -8.56 48.49 -43.70
C ASN A 123 -8.11 47.60 -44.86
N MET A 124 -8.18 46.26 -44.71
CA MET A 124 -7.88 45.34 -45.80
C MET A 124 -8.87 45.48 -46.96
N ASP A 125 -10.16 45.60 -46.65
CA ASP A 125 -11.20 45.78 -47.68
C ASP A 125 -11.00 47.11 -48.43
N LYS A 126 -10.65 48.20 -47.71
CA LYS A 126 -10.29 49.47 -48.32
C LYS A 126 -9.08 49.29 -49.30
N ALA A 127 -8.04 48.58 -48.88
CA ALA A 127 -6.85 48.34 -49.76
C ALA A 127 -7.24 47.46 -50.96
N ALA A 128 -8.11 46.45 -50.75
CA ALA A 128 -8.60 45.58 -51.83
C ALA A 128 -9.38 46.36 -52.89
N ILE A 129 -10.24 47.31 -52.46
CA ILE A 129 -10.98 48.21 -53.38
C ILE A 129 -9.98 49.04 -54.22
N GLU A 130 -8.91 49.53 -53.59
CA GLU A 130 -7.90 50.34 -54.31
C GLU A 130 -7.15 49.50 -55.36
N VAL A 131 -6.78 48.28 -55.05
CA VAL A 131 -6.20 47.32 -56.01
C VAL A 131 -7.17 47.06 -57.18
N ALA A 132 -8.44 46.78 -56.85
CA ALA A 132 -9.49 46.54 -57.85
C ALA A 132 -9.75 47.78 -58.76
N ARG A 133 -9.61 48.97 -58.22
CA ARG A 133 -9.73 50.21 -58.96
C ARG A 133 -8.58 50.44 -59.91
N LEU A 134 -7.33 50.19 -59.49
CA LEU A 134 -6.12 50.43 -60.27
C LEU A 134 -5.84 49.35 -61.32
N ALA A 135 -6.21 48.11 -61.09
CA ALA A 135 -5.91 46.98 -61.98
C ALA A 135 -6.40 47.20 -63.42
N PRO A 136 -7.65 47.65 -63.73
CA PRO A 136 -8.11 47.89 -65.10
C PRO A 136 -7.43 49.11 -65.77
N LEU A 137 -6.97 50.10 -64.97
CA LEU A 137 -6.31 51.29 -65.49
C LEU A 137 -4.88 50.95 -65.97
N VAL A 138 -4.16 50.03 -65.31
CA VAL A 138 -2.88 49.49 -65.74
C VAL A 138 -3.08 48.65 -66.98
N GLN A 139 -4.08 47.82 -67.05
CA GLN A 139 -4.41 46.98 -68.20
C GLN A 139 -4.67 47.80 -69.44
N ASN A 140 -5.32 48.99 -69.29
CA ASN A 140 -5.56 49.95 -70.37
C ASN A 140 -4.36 50.92 -70.60
N LYS A 141 -3.19 50.74 -69.95
CA LYS A 141 -1.99 51.57 -70.04
C LYS A 141 -2.23 53.05 -69.65
N VAL A 142 -3.19 53.32 -68.79
CA VAL A 142 -3.51 54.69 -68.31
C VAL A 142 -2.59 55.11 -67.15
N ILE A 143 -2.15 54.18 -66.35
CA ILE A 143 -1.26 54.40 -65.21
C ILE A 143 -0.09 53.40 -65.20
N SER A 144 0.96 53.69 -64.39
CA SER A 144 2.15 52.83 -64.24
C SER A 144 1.85 51.56 -63.46
N GLU A 145 2.47 50.43 -63.83
CA GLU A 145 2.48 49.15 -63.09
C GLU A 145 3.02 49.31 -61.67
N VAL A 146 3.93 50.27 -61.44
CA VAL A 146 4.51 50.57 -60.12
C VAL A 146 3.42 51.00 -59.13
N GLN A 147 2.41 51.75 -59.60
CA GLN A 147 1.28 52.19 -58.72
C GLN A 147 0.41 51.00 -58.32
N LEU A 148 0.11 50.09 -59.23
CA LEU A 148 -0.65 48.85 -58.90
C LEU A 148 0.16 47.97 -57.93
N LYS A 149 1.48 47.82 -58.14
CA LYS A 149 2.34 47.06 -57.27
C LYS A 149 2.41 47.65 -55.85
N ALA A 150 2.42 49.00 -55.73
CA ALA A 150 2.39 49.66 -54.45
C ALA A 150 1.04 49.41 -53.73
N ALA A 151 -0.09 49.48 -54.45
CA ALA A 151 -1.42 49.16 -53.90
C ALA A 151 -1.55 47.68 -53.45
N GLN A 152 -0.96 46.77 -54.28
CA GLN A 152 -0.93 45.34 -53.92
C GLN A 152 -0.09 45.09 -52.65
N SER A 153 1.08 45.75 -52.52
CA SER A 153 1.88 45.67 -51.30
C SER A 153 1.14 46.22 -50.06
N ALA A 154 0.34 47.31 -50.23
CA ALA A 154 -0.49 47.84 -49.18
C ALA A 154 -1.62 46.88 -48.79
N TYR A 155 -2.24 46.20 -49.77
CA TYR A 155 -3.23 45.16 -49.51
C TYR A 155 -2.61 43.96 -48.74
N ASP A 156 -1.45 43.51 -49.17
CA ASP A 156 -0.76 42.39 -48.53
C ASP A 156 -0.36 42.75 -47.08
N ALA A 157 0.08 43.97 -46.82
CA ALA A 157 0.35 44.47 -45.46
C ALA A 157 -0.92 44.53 -44.60
N ALA A 158 -2.05 45.01 -45.16
CA ALA A 158 -3.33 45.04 -44.46
C ALA A 158 -3.85 43.60 -44.16
N LYS A 159 -3.66 42.67 -45.13
CA LYS A 159 -3.97 41.25 -44.94
C LYS A 159 -3.17 40.64 -43.81
N ALA A 160 -1.88 40.93 -43.73
CA ALA A 160 -1.03 40.47 -42.61
C ALA A 160 -1.51 41.01 -41.26
N SER A 161 -2.00 42.27 -41.21
CA SER A 161 -2.56 42.89 -40.03
C SER A 161 -3.86 42.18 -39.59
N VAL A 162 -4.70 41.72 -40.51
CA VAL A 162 -5.87 40.88 -40.22
C VAL A 162 -5.47 39.57 -39.56
N GLU A 163 -4.48 38.89 -40.08
CA GLU A 163 -3.99 37.61 -39.50
C GLU A 163 -3.42 37.86 -38.11
N GLN A 164 -2.70 38.92 -37.85
CA GLN A 164 -2.23 39.31 -36.53
C GLN A 164 -3.40 39.57 -35.56
N ALA A 165 -4.42 40.29 -35.97
CA ALA A 165 -5.59 40.59 -35.17
C ALA A 165 -6.40 39.30 -34.87
N LYS A 166 -6.53 38.37 -35.82
CA LYS A 166 -7.12 37.05 -35.61
C LYS A 166 -6.36 36.24 -34.53
N ALA A 167 -5.03 36.25 -34.56
CA ALA A 167 -4.23 35.58 -33.54
C ALA A 167 -4.46 36.17 -32.16
N THR A 168 -4.64 37.52 -32.05
CA THR A 168 -4.97 38.20 -30.80
C THR A 168 -6.34 37.78 -30.27
N VAL A 169 -7.35 37.69 -31.14
CA VAL A 169 -8.70 37.20 -30.79
C VAL A 169 -8.63 35.76 -30.29
N SER A 170 -7.90 34.89 -30.98
CA SER A 170 -7.72 33.49 -30.57
C SER A 170 -7.07 33.36 -29.17
N THR A 171 -6.07 34.19 -28.88
CA THR A 171 -5.43 34.26 -27.57
C THR A 171 -6.42 34.71 -26.48
N ALA A 172 -7.18 35.76 -26.72
CA ALA A 172 -8.18 36.27 -25.78
C ALA A 172 -9.29 35.23 -25.54
N GLN A 173 -9.77 34.56 -26.60
CA GLN A 173 -10.74 33.48 -26.51
C GLN A 173 -10.24 32.31 -25.68
N THR A 174 -8.97 31.93 -25.88
CA THR A 174 -8.32 30.87 -25.11
C THR A 174 -8.22 31.21 -23.61
N ASN A 175 -7.83 32.47 -23.30
CA ASN A 175 -7.76 32.92 -21.92
C ASN A 175 -9.15 32.94 -21.26
N LEU A 176 -10.16 33.41 -21.99
CA LEU A 176 -11.55 33.37 -21.50
C LEU A 176 -12.00 31.92 -21.25
N SER A 177 -11.73 31.00 -22.15
CA SER A 177 -12.10 29.59 -21.94
C SER A 177 -11.41 28.96 -20.71
N ARG A 178 -10.23 29.43 -20.34
CA ARG A 178 -9.46 28.95 -19.17
C ARG A 178 -9.99 29.48 -17.83
N THR A 179 -10.94 30.45 -17.85
CA THR A 179 -11.61 30.88 -16.61
C THR A 179 -12.57 29.82 -16.06
N LEU A 180 -13.12 28.97 -16.95
CA LEU A 180 -13.91 27.81 -16.57
C LEU A 180 -12.99 26.56 -16.50
N ILE A 181 -12.72 26.11 -15.28
CA ILE A 181 -11.87 24.95 -15.03
C ILE A 181 -12.73 23.72 -14.95
N THR A 182 -12.42 22.72 -15.79
CA THR A 182 -13.15 21.43 -15.86
C THR A 182 -12.26 20.26 -15.50
N ALA A 183 -12.88 19.14 -15.11
CA ALA A 183 -12.19 17.91 -14.79
C ALA A 183 -11.54 17.29 -16.04
N PRO A 184 -10.21 17.02 -16.06
CA PRO A 184 -9.55 16.39 -17.19
C PRO A 184 -9.81 14.88 -17.26
N VAL A 185 -10.15 14.24 -16.12
CA VAL A 185 -10.41 12.81 -15.98
C VAL A 185 -11.62 12.57 -15.07
N ASN A 186 -12.11 11.32 -15.05
CA ASN A 186 -13.06 10.88 -14.04
C ASN A 186 -12.28 10.61 -12.74
N GLY A 187 -12.89 10.90 -11.59
CA GLY A 187 -12.22 10.64 -10.30
C GLY A 187 -12.96 11.26 -9.13
N TYR A 188 -12.26 11.39 -8.03
CA TYR A 188 -12.75 12.03 -6.81
C TYR A 188 -11.97 13.29 -6.50
N ILE A 189 -12.69 14.33 -6.08
CA ILE A 189 -12.13 15.62 -5.67
C ILE A 189 -11.41 15.46 -4.33
N GLY A 190 -10.22 15.99 -4.22
CA GLY A 190 -9.47 16.13 -2.98
C GLY A 190 -9.95 17.32 -2.14
N ARG A 191 -9.04 17.94 -1.38
CA ARG A 191 -9.33 19.14 -0.59
C ARG A 191 -9.49 20.35 -1.49
N LEU A 192 -10.26 21.34 -1.00
CA LEU A 192 -10.52 22.63 -1.63
C LEU A 192 -9.94 23.75 -0.74
N PRO A 193 -8.61 24.03 -0.83
CA PRO A 193 -7.95 25.01 0.05
C PRO A 193 -8.42 26.43 -0.19
N TYR A 194 -8.87 26.75 -1.41
CA TYR A 194 -9.35 28.08 -1.79
C TYR A 194 -10.86 28.17 -1.71
N LYS A 195 -11.37 29.35 -1.34
CA LYS A 195 -12.79 29.65 -1.23
C LYS A 195 -13.22 30.70 -2.26
N PRO A 196 -14.50 30.83 -2.58
CA PRO A 196 -14.98 31.95 -3.40
C PRO A 196 -14.48 33.28 -2.85
N GLY A 197 -13.97 34.15 -3.74
CA GLY A 197 -13.31 35.39 -3.40
C GLY A 197 -11.80 35.32 -3.22
N SER A 198 -11.17 34.12 -3.17
CA SER A 198 -9.72 33.97 -3.17
C SER A 198 -9.13 34.38 -4.52
N LEU A 199 -8.02 35.11 -4.51
CA LEU A 199 -7.18 35.31 -5.71
C LEU A 199 -6.44 34.01 -5.99
N VAL A 200 -6.46 33.56 -7.23
CA VAL A 200 -5.82 32.32 -7.68
C VAL A 200 -5.07 32.57 -8.99
N GLY A 201 -3.95 31.85 -9.18
CA GLY A 201 -3.10 32.02 -10.33
C GLY A 201 -2.10 30.88 -10.53
N ARG A 202 -1.23 30.99 -11.54
CA ARG A 202 -0.21 29.97 -11.85
C ARG A 202 0.87 29.83 -10.77
N ALA A 203 1.15 30.90 -10.05
CA ALA A 203 2.22 30.97 -9.05
C ALA A 203 1.80 30.44 -7.67
N GLU A 204 0.53 30.04 -7.50
CA GLU A 204 0.05 29.55 -6.22
C GLU A 204 0.78 28.26 -5.80
N PRO A 205 1.24 28.15 -4.53
CA PRO A 205 2.00 27.01 -4.05
C PRO A 205 1.15 25.73 -4.04
N GLN A 206 -0.15 25.86 -3.76
CA GLN A 206 -1.08 24.73 -3.68
C GLN A 206 -1.99 24.68 -4.92
N PRO A 207 -2.38 23.49 -5.38
CA PRO A 207 -3.41 23.35 -6.41
C PRO A 207 -4.79 23.75 -5.87
N LEU A 208 -5.73 24.09 -6.76
CA LEU A 208 -7.13 24.30 -6.40
C LEU A 208 -7.76 23.03 -5.80
N THR A 209 -7.38 21.90 -6.31
CA THR A 209 -7.70 20.56 -5.82
C THR A 209 -6.83 19.53 -6.53
N THR A 210 -6.88 18.28 -6.05
CA THR A 210 -6.33 17.12 -6.76
C THR A 210 -7.48 16.20 -7.14
N ILE A 211 -7.52 15.71 -8.37
CA ILE A 211 -8.46 14.67 -8.81
C ILE A 211 -7.73 13.34 -8.83
N SER A 212 -8.29 12.34 -8.13
CA SER A 212 -7.73 10.99 -8.08
C SER A 212 -8.66 9.99 -8.76
N ASP A 213 -8.17 9.35 -9.83
CA ASP A 213 -8.84 8.18 -10.41
C ASP A 213 -8.43 6.93 -9.62
N VAL A 214 -9.37 6.45 -8.81
CA VAL A 214 -9.14 5.32 -7.89
C VAL A 214 -9.77 4.01 -8.38
N ARG A 215 -10.18 3.90 -9.64
CA ARG A 215 -10.74 2.64 -10.20
C ARG A 215 -9.73 1.50 -10.18
N GLU A 216 -8.47 1.84 -10.33
CA GLU A 216 -7.32 1.00 -10.06
C GLU A 216 -6.38 1.73 -9.11
N LEU A 217 -5.79 0.99 -8.17
CA LEU A 217 -4.82 1.52 -7.22
C LEU A 217 -3.44 0.94 -7.51
N TYR A 218 -2.46 1.79 -7.46
CA TYR A 218 -1.07 1.43 -7.46
C TYR A 218 -0.57 1.32 -6.03
N ALA A 219 -0.12 0.12 -5.66
CA ALA A 219 0.57 -0.11 -4.40
C ALA A 219 2.09 -0.04 -4.65
N TYR A 220 2.72 0.99 -4.11
CA TYR A 220 4.16 1.17 -4.13
C TYR A 220 4.75 0.56 -2.86
N PHE A 221 5.69 -0.35 -3.03
CA PHE A 221 6.41 -0.99 -1.94
C PHE A 221 7.87 -1.20 -2.31
N SER A 222 8.73 -1.34 -1.32
CA SER A 222 10.17 -1.49 -1.52
C SER A 222 10.66 -2.83 -1.00
N MET A 223 11.56 -3.45 -1.74
CA MET A 223 12.28 -4.66 -1.33
C MET A 223 13.75 -4.35 -1.06
N SER A 224 14.33 -5.00 -0.07
CA SER A 224 15.77 -4.97 0.14
C SER A 224 16.51 -5.62 -1.03
N GLU A 225 17.81 -5.36 -1.17
CA GLU A 225 18.64 -6.01 -2.19
C GLU A 225 18.63 -7.53 -2.05
N VAL A 226 18.65 -8.05 -0.81
CA VAL A 226 18.61 -9.49 -0.55
C VAL A 226 17.30 -10.10 -1.02
N ASP A 227 16.16 -9.49 -0.68
CA ASP A 227 14.84 -9.94 -1.10
C ASP A 227 14.69 -9.89 -2.63
N PHE A 228 15.21 -8.83 -3.24
CA PHE A 228 15.20 -8.69 -4.70
C PHE A 228 16.02 -9.77 -5.40
N LEU A 229 17.20 -10.12 -4.89
CA LEU A 229 18.01 -11.21 -5.43
C LEU A 229 17.28 -12.56 -5.30
N GLN A 230 16.65 -12.82 -4.15
CA GLN A 230 15.81 -14.01 -3.96
C GLN A 230 14.62 -14.02 -4.95
N PHE A 231 13.93 -12.90 -5.08
CA PHE A 231 12.86 -12.74 -6.07
C PHE A 231 13.34 -13.05 -7.48
N THR A 232 14.50 -12.54 -7.89
CA THR A 232 15.04 -12.77 -9.24
C THR A 232 15.44 -14.21 -9.49
N GLN A 233 15.86 -14.95 -8.45
CA GLN A 233 16.21 -16.36 -8.55
C GLN A 233 14.97 -17.27 -8.61
N GLN A 234 13.93 -16.95 -7.85
CA GLN A 234 12.71 -17.77 -7.77
C GLN A 234 11.74 -17.51 -8.91
N ALA A 235 11.66 -16.28 -9.43
CA ALA A 235 10.74 -15.92 -10.48
C ALA A 235 11.15 -16.53 -11.85
N PRO A 236 10.28 -17.28 -12.52
CA PRO A 236 10.57 -17.89 -13.81
C PRO A 236 10.65 -16.85 -14.92
N GLY A 237 11.69 -16.90 -15.75
CA GLY A 237 11.89 -16.00 -16.89
C GLY A 237 13.36 -15.63 -17.11
N ARG A 238 13.70 -15.25 -18.34
CA ARG A 238 15.06 -14.82 -18.73
C ARG A 238 15.29 -13.32 -18.56
N SER A 239 14.22 -12.52 -18.63
CA SER A 239 14.26 -11.07 -18.45
C SER A 239 13.38 -10.65 -17.27
N MET A 240 13.62 -9.45 -16.70
CA MET A 240 12.80 -8.90 -15.64
C MET A 240 11.32 -8.76 -16.07
N ALA A 241 11.08 -8.35 -17.31
CA ALA A 241 9.73 -8.22 -17.85
C ALA A 241 8.98 -9.57 -17.91
N GLU A 242 9.68 -10.66 -18.27
CA GLU A 242 9.11 -12.01 -18.26
C GLU A 242 8.84 -12.49 -16.82
N LYS A 243 9.76 -12.21 -15.90
CA LYS A 243 9.61 -12.58 -14.48
C LYS A 243 8.39 -11.90 -13.87
N ILE A 244 8.20 -10.60 -14.13
CA ILE A 244 7.03 -9.84 -13.67
C ILE A 244 5.74 -10.42 -14.24
N LYS A 245 5.68 -10.72 -15.53
CA LYS A 245 4.48 -11.29 -16.18
C LYS A 245 4.06 -12.66 -15.63
N ARG A 246 5.04 -13.47 -15.24
CA ARG A 246 4.81 -14.82 -14.72
C ARG A 246 4.70 -14.89 -13.20
N PHE A 247 4.86 -13.75 -12.55
CA PHE A 247 4.78 -13.68 -11.10
C PHE A 247 3.35 -13.95 -10.62
N PRO A 248 3.16 -14.70 -9.54
CA PRO A 248 1.84 -14.97 -9.02
C PRO A 248 1.12 -13.69 -8.61
N ALA A 249 -0.20 -13.74 -8.56
CA ALA A 249 -1.00 -12.65 -8.03
C ALA A 249 -0.60 -12.38 -6.57
N VAL A 250 -0.59 -11.10 -6.21
CA VAL A 250 -0.24 -10.63 -4.86
C VAL A 250 -1.50 -10.25 -4.10
N ASP A 251 -1.48 -10.45 -2.79
CA ASP A 251 -2.56 -10.06 -1.91
C ASP A 251 -2.24 -8.70 -1.27
N LEU A 252 -3.28 -8.00 -0.83
CA LEU A 252 -3.17 -6.74 -0.11
C LEU A 252 -3.81 -6.89 1.27
N LEU A 253 -3.06 -6.55 2.31
CA LEU A 253 -3.61 -6.30 3.65
C LEU A 253 -3.77 -4.80 3.85
N LEU A 254 -4.93 -4.42 4.32
CA LEU A 254 -5.22 -3.04 4.70
C LEU A 254 -4.56 -2.69 6.04
N ALA A 255 -4.61 -1.42 6.43
CA ALA A 255 -3.97 -0.93 7.65
C ALA A 255 -4.51 -1.60 8.93
N ASP A 256 -5.76 -2.09 8.92
CA ASP A 256 -6.41 -2.84 9.99
C ASP A 256 -6.12 -4.36 9.97
N ASN A 257 -5.19 -4.81 9.12
CA ASN A 257 -4.86 -6.20 8.85
C ASN A 257 -5.96 -7.02 8.16
N SER A 258 -7.04 -6.40 7.72
CA SER A 258 -8.05 -7.10 6.92
C SER A 258 -7.52 -7.38 5.51
N PRO A 259 -7.78 -8.58 4.95
CA PRO A 259 -7.40 -8.89 3.59
C PRO A 259 -8.32 -8.17 2.60
N TYR A 260 -7.74 -7.52 1.60
CA TYR A 260 -8.50 -6.95 0.50
C TYR A 260 -8.98 -8.07 -0.44
N SER A 261 -10.24 -8.00 -0.84
CA SER A 261 -10.90 -9.08 -1.60
C SER A 261 -10.35 -9.27 -3.03
N GLN A 262 -9.73 -8.24 -3.61
CA GLN A 262 -9.21 -8.29 -4.97
C GLN A 262 -7.71 -8.55 -4.95
N LYS A 263 -7.28 -9.50 -5.76
CA LYS A 263 -5.85 -9.77 -5.94
C LYS A 263 -5.23 -8.77 -6.91
N GLY A 264 -4.00 -8.39 -6.61
CA GLY A 264 -3.19 -7.52 -7.45
C GLY A 264 -2.17 -8.30 -8.28
N ARG A 265 -1.50 -7.56 -9.17
CA ARG A 265 -0.36 -8.07 -9.92
C ARG A 265 0.79 -7.05 -9.87
N ILE A 266 2.01 -7.54 -9.81
CA ILE A 266 3.18 -6.68 -9.97
C ILE A 266 3.24 -6.24 -11.43
N GLU A 267 3.39 -4.94 -11.66
CA GLU A 267 3.40 -4.35 -12.99
C GLU A 267 4.76 -3.76 -13.35
N MET A 268 5.47 -3.25 -12.35
CA MET A 268 6.71 -2.53 -12.57
C MET A 268 7.68 -2.72 -11.40
N VAL A 269 8.96 -2.80 -11.76
CA VAL A 269 10.11 -2.71 -10.86
C VAL A 269 10.96 -1.53 -11.30
N SER A 270 11.43 -0.73 -10.36
CA SER A 270 12.33 0.39 -10.65
C SER A 270 13.60 -0.09 -11.36
N GLY A 271 14.15 0.73 -12.24
CA GLY A 271 15.42 0.43 -12.92
C GLY A 271 16.66 0.68 -12.07
N GLN A 272 16.52 1.25 -10.88
CA GLN A 272 17.62 1.62 -9.99
C GLN A 272 17.26 1.37 -8.54
N PHE A 273 18.26 0.99 -7.74
CA PHE A 273 18.18 0.94 -6.30
C PHE A 273 18.27 2.35 -5.72
N ASP A 274 17.50 2.60 -4.70
CA ASP A 274 17.71 3.75 -3.82
C ASP A 274 18.94 3.47 -2.96
N LYS A 275 20.01 4.22 -3.22
CA LYS A 275 21.30 4.06 -2.53
C LYS A 275 21.24 4.43 -1.05
N SER A 276 20.29 5.27 -0.65
CA SER A 276 20.14 5.70 0.75
C SER A 276 19.49 4.63 1.62
N MET A 277 18.61 3.83 1.04
CA MET A 277 17.86 2.79 1.74
C MET A 277 18.29 1.36 1.36
N GLY A 278 19.14 1.18 0.35
CA GLY A 278 19.51 -0.14 -0.15
C GLY A 278 18.32 -0.96 -0.65
N ALA A 279 17.33 -0.29 -1.20
CA ALA A 279 16.05 -0.89 -1.57
C ALA A 279 15.66 -0.56 -3.01
N ILE A 280 14.85 -1.40 -3.62
CA ILE A 280 14.30 -1.20 -4.95
C ILE A 280 12.77 -1.12 -4.88
N SER A 281 12.19 -0.14 -5.58
CA SER A 281 10.75 0.08 -5.58
C SER A 281 10.03 -0.80 -6.58
N PHE A 282 8.94 -1.37 -6.14
CA PHE A 282 7.97 -2.13 -6.93
C PHE A 282 6.64 -1.42 -6.98
N ARG A 283 5.90 -1.66 -8.04
CA ARG A 283 4.50 -1.23 -8.17
C ARG A 283 3.63 -2.43 -8.50
N ALA A 284 2.63 -2.65 -7.66
CA ALA A 284 1.55 -3.59 -7.95
C ALA A 284 0.26 -2.82 -8.24
N VAL A 285 -0.57 -3.36 -9.11
CA VAL A 285 -1.88 -2.81 -9.45
C VAL A 285 -2.98 -3.65 -8.83
N PHE A 286 -3.94 -3.00 -8.18
CA PHE A 286 -5.10 -3.62 -7.57
C PHE A 286 -6.38 -3.02 -8.14
N PRO A 287 -7.33 -3.84 -8.63
CA PRO A 287 -8.65 -3.35 -9.04
C PRO A 287 -9.41 -2.77 -7.85
N ASN A 288 -10.10 -1.64 -8.03
CA ASN A 288 -10.92 -1.01 -7.00
C ASN A 288 -12.25 -0.54 -7.62
N GLY A 289 -12.96 -1.45 -8.28
CA GLY A 289 -14.17 -1.14 -9.04
C GLY A 289 -15.30 -0.52 -8.22
N GLN A 290 -15.37 -0.81 -6.93
CA GLN A 290 -16.36 -0.22 -6.01
C GLN A 290 -15.92 1.13 -5.43
N GLY A 291 -14.67 1.56 -5.66
CA GLY A 291 -14.14 2.81 -5.14
C GLY A 291 -14.06 2.89 -3.61
N LEU A 292 -13.97 1.75 -2.92
CA LEU A 292 -13.92 1.70 -1.45
C LEU A 292 -12.60 2.27 -0.91
N LEU A 293 -11.51 1.98 -1.61
CA LEU A 293 -10.19 2.47 -1.23
C LEU A 293 -9.94 3.84 -1.86
N ARG A 294 -9.24 4.70 -1.14
CA ARG A 294 -8.87 6.06 -1.57
C ARG A 294 -7.36 6.16 -1.80
N SER A 295 -6.95 7.13 -2.60
CA SER A 295 -5.54 7.45 -2.79
C SER A 295 -4.94 7.95 -1.48
N GLY A 296 -3.71 7.52 -1.16
CA GLY A 296 -2.97 7.93 0.04
C GLY A 296 -3.14 7.01 1.26
N ILE A 297 -3.93 5.93 1.16
CA ILE A 297 -3.98 4.94 2.23
C ILE A 297 -2.73 4.06 2.24
N THR A 298 -2.44 3.45 3.39
CA THR A 298 -1.34 2.51 3.57
C THR A 298 -1.85 1.08 3.74
N GLY A 299 -0.97 0.12 3.48
CA GLY A 299 -1.25 -1.29 3.66
C GLY A 299 0.02 -2.11 3.56
N ARG A 300 -0.12 -3.43 3.37
CA ARG A 300 1.00 -4.33 3.10
C ARG A 300 0.69 -5.20 1.90
N VAL A 301 1.59 -5.21 0.95
CA VAL A 301 1.54 -6.16 -0.17
C VAL A 301 2.11 -7.48 0.33
N ARG A 302 1.36 -8.57 0.14
CA ARG A 302 1.75 -9.93 0.49
C ARG A 302 2.10 -10.70 -0.77
N ILE A 303 3.32 -11.16 -0.83
CA ILE A 303 3.83 -11.97 -1.94
C ILE A 303 3.77 -13.43 -1.53
N PRO A 304 2.97 -14.27 -2.22
CA PRO A 304 2.91 -15.69 -1.91
C PRO A 304 4.20 -16.39 -2.32
N GLN A 305 4.71 -17.20 -1.41
CA GLN A 305 5.86 -18.09 -1.64
C GLN A 305 5.37 -19.54 -1.50
N PRO A 306 5.10 -20.22 -2.61
CA PRO A 306 4.67 -21.60 -2.56
C PRO A 306 5.85 -22.50 -2.18
N HIS A 307 5.65 -23.33 -1.16
CA HIS A 307 6.54 -24.39 -0.76
C HIS A 307 5.92 -25.73 -1.19
N GLY A 308 6.71 -26.55 -1.89
CA GLY A 308 6.28 -27.90 -2.24
C GLY A 308 6.07 -28.75 -0.99
N GLN A 309 6.15 -30.08 -1.13
CA GLN A 309 6.03 -31.01 -0.01
C GLN A 309 7.07 -30.70 1.06
N THR A 310 6.67 -29.97 2.09
CA THR A 310 7.53 -29.52 3.20
C THR A 310 6.99 -30.10 4.50
N VAL A 311 7.89 -30.46 5.41
CA VAL A 311 7.52 -30.91 6.76
C VAL A 311 6.79 -29.80 7.50
N VAL A 312 5.62 -30.12 8.04
CA VAL A 312 4.80 -29.17 8.79
C VAL A 312 4.56 -29.64 10.22
N VAL A 313 4.61 -28.70 11.15
CA VAL A 313 4.39 -28.94 12.58
C VAL A 313 3.38 -27.92 13.09
N PRO A 314 2.32 -28.33 13.81
CA PRO A 314 1.41 -27.39 14.45
C PRO A 314 2.16 -26.50 15.45
N GLN A 315 1.87 -25.19 15.49
CA GLN A 315 2.51 -24.28 16.43
C GLN A 315 2.26 -24.66 17.89
N GLU A 316 1.09 -25.19 18.18
CA GLU A 316 0.71 -25.69 19.52
C GLU A 316 1.56 -26.90 20.00
N ALA A 317 2.21 -27.62 19.05
CA ALA A 317 3.11 -28.72 19.36
C ALA A 317 4.57 -28.26 19.56
N THR A 318 4.79 -26.96 19.68
CA THR A 318 6.13 -26.36 19.83
C THR A 318 6.22 -25.53 21.11
N PHE A 319 7.42 -25.43 21.66
CA PHE A 319 7.72 -24.54 22.77
C PHE A 319 9.04 -23.82 22.57
N GLU A 320 9.17 -22.64 23.15
CA GLU A 320 10.35 -21.79 23.03
C GLU A 320 11.22 -21.88 24.28
N ARG A 321 12.52 -22.03 24.07
CA ARG A 321 13.51 -21.96 25.13
C ARG A 321 14.80 -21.33 24.61
N GLN A 322 15.25 -20.25 25.24
CA GLN A 322 16.49 -19.52 24.90
C GLN A 322 16.57 -19.18 23.38
N ASP A 323 15.59 -18.49 22.87
CA ASP A 323 15.48 -18.03 21.48
C ASP A 323 15.48 -19.15 20.43
N ARG A 324 15.19 -20.40 20.83
CA ARG A 324 15.03 -21.54 19.93
C ARG A 324 13.69 -22.21 20.14
N VAL A 325 13.13 -22.68 19.06
CA VAL A 325 11.88 -23.45 19.07
C VAL A 325 12.19 -24.94 19.11
N PHE A 326 11.51 -25.66 20.00
CA PHE A 326 11.67 -27.09 20.24
C PHE A 326 10.35 -27.82 20.06
N VAL A 327 10.44 -29.11 19.82
CA VAL A 327 9.35 -30.07 19.93
C VAL A 327 9.77 -31.22 20.86
N PHE A 328 8.79 -31.89 21.48
CA PHE A 328 9.03 -33.16 22.12
C PHE A 328 8.76 -34.29 21.12
N ALA A 329 9.79 -34.90 20.61
CA ALA A 329 9.70 -36.09 19.76
C ALA A 329 9.52 -37.34 20.63
N VAL A 330 8.60 -38.23 20.22
CA VAL A 330 8.32 -39.48 20.94
C VAL A 330 9.09 -40.63 20.31
N ALA A 331 10.05 -41.18 21.04
CA ALA A 331 10.82 -42.33 20.61
C ALA A 331 9.98 -43.64 20.69
N ASP A 332 10.50 -44.74 20.13
CA ASP A 332 9.83 -46.05 20.12
C ASP A 332 9.57 -46.60 21.52
N SER A 333 10.39 -46.21 22.50
CA SER A 333 10.22 -46.54 23.92
C SER A 333 9.19 -45.69 24.65
N ASN A 334 8.41 -44.85 23.95
CA ASN A 334 7.49 -43.84 24.48
C ASN A 334 8.19 -42.80 25.40
N LYS A 335 9.52 -42.66 25.31
CA LYS A 335 10.25 -41.55 25.91
C LYS A 335 10.16 -40.34 25.03
N VAL A 336 10.01 -39.15 25.66
CA VAL A 336 10.07 -37.90 24.96
C VAL A 336 11.47 -37.32 24.95
N GLU A 337 11.88 -36.77 23.81
CA GLU A 337 13.15 -36.12 23.59
C GLU A 337 12.92 -34.70 23.13
N SER A 338 13.46 -33.72 23.84
CA SER A 338 13.42 -32.30 23.46
C SER A 338 14.36 -32.06 22.28
N ARG A 339 13.83 -31.76 21.12
CA ARG A 339 14.60 -31.62 19.89
C ARG A 339 14.41 -30.22 19.29
N PRO A 340 15.49 -29.45 19.02
CA PRO A 340 15.41 -28.14 18.40
C PRO A 340 14.98 -28.28 16.93
N ILE A 341 14.11 -27.38 16.48
CA ILE A 341 13.67 -27.34 15.09
C ILE A 341 14.09 -26.01 14.42
N GLN A 342 14.41 -26.09 13.13
CA GLN A 342 14.66 -24.91 12.31
C GLN A 342 13.43 -24.60 11.48
N ILE A 343 12.81 -23.44 11.74
CA ILE A 343 11.63 -22.99 11.04
C ILE A 343 12.06 -22.34 9.73
N ALA A 344 11.46 -22.77 8.61
CA ALA A 344 11.61 -22.16 7.29
C ALA A 344 10.59 -21.05 7.05
N GLY A 345 9.41 -21.12 7.72
CA GLY A 345 8.35 -20.16 7.58
C GLY A 345 7.13 -20.54 8.41
N LYS A 346 6.12 -19.67 8.37
CA LYS A 346 4.84 -19.84 9.06
C LYS A 346 3.70 -19.74 8.06
N SER A 347 2.75 -20.66 8.13
CA SER A 347 1.54 -20.62 7.32
C SER A 347 0.33 -21.01 8.20
N GLY A 348 -0.58 -20.08 8.43
CA GLY A 348 -1.67 -20.24 9.37
C GLY A 348 -1.17 -20.66 10.75
N ASN A 349 -1.66 -21.79 11.27
CA ASN A 349 -1.30 -22.35 12.57
C ASN A 349 -0.12 -23.36 12.51
N PHE A 350 0.59 -23.44 11.37
CA PHE A 350 1.67 -24.39 11.17
C PHE A 350 3.00 -23.69 10.95
N TYR A 351 4.07 -24.30 11.46
CA TYR A 351 5.45 -24.01 11.09
C TYR A 351 5.89 -24.94 9.97
N LEU A 352 6.57 -24.40 8.96
CA LEU A 352 7.28 -25.14 7.95
C LEU A 352 8.68 -25.41 8.48
N ILE A 353 9.09 -26.69 8.50
CA ILE A 353 10.32 -27.11 9.14
C ILE A 353 11.38 -27.42 8.09
N ARG A 354 12.57 -26.82 8.26
CA ARG A 354 13.74 -27.10 7.44
C ARG A 354 14.54 -28.27 7.98
N GLN A 355 14.72 -28.35 9.31
CA GLN A 355 15.50 -29.39 10.01
C GLN A 355 14.96 -29.59 11.42
N GLY A 356 15.17 -30.79 11.98
CA GLY A 356 14.88 -31.14 13.37
C GLY A 356 13.91 -32.31 13.53
N VAL A 357 12.94 -32.46 12.63
CA VAL A 357 12.00 -33.60 12.62
C VAL A 357 11.81 -34.13 11.21
N LYS A 358 11.46 -35.44 11.13
CA LYS A 358 11.21 -36.13 9.86
C LYS A 358 9.73 -36.47 9.69
N PRO A 359 9.26 -36.60 8.44
CA PRO A 359 7.92 -37.10 8.18
C PRO A 359 7.70 -38.48 8.84
N GLY A 360 6.54 -38.67 9.47
CA GLY A 360 6.19 -39.91 10.14
C GLY A 360 6.57 -39.96 11.62
N GLU A 361 7.45 -39.10 12.11
CA GLU A 361 7.78 -39.01 13.54
C GLU A 361 6.56 -38.54 14.34
N ARG A 362 6.46 -39.00 15.59
CA ARG A 362 5.40 -38.57 16.53
C ARG A 362 5.94 -37.46 17.41
N ILE A 363 5.18 -36.39 17.56
CA ILE A 363 5.50 -35.26 18.44
C ILE A 363 4.34 -35.02 19.40
N VAL A 364 4.64 -34.58 20.62
CA VAL A 364 3.62 -34.23 21.61
C VAL A 364 2.96 -32.91 21.16
N ARG A 365 1.62 -32.88 21.18
CA ARG A 365 0.85 -31.72 20.76
C ARG A 365 0.53 -30.78 21.91
N ASP A 366 0.19 -31.31 23.07
CA ASP A 366 -0.33 -30.54 24.21
C ASP A 366 0.26 -31.08 25.52
N GLY A 367 0.29 -30.22 26.56
CA GLY A 367 0.89 -30.58 27.87
C GLY A 367 2.39 -30.42 27.91
N LEU A 368 2.98 -29.62 27.02
CA LEU A 368 4.44 -29.45 26.88
C LEU A 368 5.11 -28.87 28.13
N ASP A 369 4.38 -28.03 28.89
CA ASP A 369 4.91 -27.33 30.10
C ASP A 369 5.25 -28.27 31.25
N ARG A 370 4.74 -29.51 31.21
CA ARG A 370 4.92 -30.51 32.27
C ARG A 370 5.94 -31.58 31.93
N LEU A 371 6.49 -31.51 30.72
CA LEU A 371 7.41 -32.52 30.21
C LEU A 371 8.86 -32.09 30.37
N HIS A 372 9.67 -33.10 30.74
CA HIS A 372 11.12 -33.00 30.76
C HIS A 372 11.72 -34.00 29.77
N ASP A 373 12.93 -33.71 29.35
CA ASP A 373 13.67 -34.60 28.47
C ASP A 373 13.88 -35.96 29.13
N GLY A 374 13.49 -37.03 28.43
CA GLY A 374 13.55 -38.40 28.94
C GLY A 374 12.31 -38.93 29.65
N ASP A 375 11.27 -38.10 29.87
CA ASP A 375 10.03 -38.56 30.49
C ASP A 375 9.35 -39.64 29.64
N VAL A 376 8.67 -40.58 30.32
CA VAL A 376 7.89 -41.64 29.66
C VAL A 376 6.42 -41.23 29.63
N ILE A 377 5.79 -41.26 28.45
CA ILE A 377 4.38 -40.91 28.26
C ILE A 377 3.60 -42.10 27.68
N THR A 378 2.27 -42.05 27.83
CA THR A 378 1.36 -42.91 27.07
C THR A 378 0.82 -42.12 25.89
N PRO A 379 1.33 -42.31 24.65
CA PRO A 379 0.93 -41.48 23.51
C PRO A 379 -0.48 -41.84 23.05
N ARG A 380 -1.35 -40.82 22.95
CA ARG A 380 -2.68 -40.91 22.35
C ARG A 380 -2.67 -40.19 21.01
N LEU A 381 -2.71 -40.95 19.93
CA LEU A 381 -2.71 -40.39 18.58
C LEU A 381 -3.99 -39.54 18.37
N VAL A 382 -3.79 -38.29 17.92
CA VAL A 382 -4.91 -37.38 17.52
C VAL A 382 -4.86 -37.27 16.01
N THR A 383 -5.86 -37.87 15.35
CA THR A 383 -5.93 -37.99 13.87
C THR A 383 -6.70 -36.83 13.20
N LYS A 384 -7.03 -35.75 13.91
CA LYS A 384 -8.09 -34.84 13.48
C LYS A 384 -7.67 -33.55 12.73
N ASP A 385 -6.42 -33.37 12.30
CA ASP A 385 -5.96 -32.10 11.75
C ASP A 385 -5.87 -31.99 10.22
N THR A 386 -6.27 -33.02 9.48
CA THR A 386 -6.23 -32.98 8.01
C THR A 386 -7.22 -31.96 7.42
N ASN A 387 -8.31 -31.65 8.14
CA ASN A 387 -9.29 -30.64 7.69
C ASN A 387 -8.83 -29.17 7.93
N GLN A 388 -7.87 -28.92 8.84
CA GLN A 388 -7.32 -27.58 9.02
C GLN A 388 -6.22 -27.26 8.00
N LEU A 389 -5.59 -28.27 7.43
CA LEU A 389 -4.64 -28.08 6.31
C LEU A 389 -5.32 -27.57 5.04
N THR A 390 -6.63 -27.93 4.85
CA THR A 390 -7.39 -27.53 3.66
C THR A 390 -8.05 -26.14 3.79
N SER A 391 -8.22 -25.63 5.02
CA SER A 391 -8.80 -24.29 5.25
C SER A 391 -7.74 -23.16 5.27
N ALA A 392 -6.45 -23.50 5.17
CA ALA A 392 -5.33 -22.57 5.09
C ALA A 392 -4.83 -22.35 3.64
N LEU A 393 -5.50 -22.98 2.67
CA LEU A 393 -5.36 -22.76 1.23
C LEU A 393 -6.38 -21.72 0.76
#